data_2139f053220da8b9feb01800e4fe26a4
#
_entry.id   2139f053220da8b9feb01800e4fe26a4
#
_cell.length_a   1.000
_cell.length_b   1.000
_cell.length_c   1.000
_cell.angle_alpha   90.00
_cell.angle_beta   90.00
_cell.angle_gamma   90.00
#
_symmetry.space_group_name_H-M   'P 1'
#
loop_
_entity.id
_entity.type
_entity.pdbx_description
1 polymer ?
#
loop_
_entity_poly.entity_id
_entity_poly.type
_entity_poly.pdbx_seq_one_letter_code
_entity_poly.pdbx_strand_id
1 'polypeptide(L)'
;EKIEKVLDGLEAGGATSGERGIQLAYELAHKAFIKGGNNRIILATDGDFNVGINNPNDLKAFIEKQREGGVYLSVLGFGMGNYRDDMSETLADSGNGNYAYIDNLTEAKKVLVNEFGGTLFTVAKDVKLQIEFNPKYVKQYKLLGYENRMLANEDFTNDKKDAGEVGAGH
;
A
#
# COMPACT_ATOMS: atom_id res chain seq x y z
N GLU A 1 9.99 -13.40 -19.32
CA GLU A 1 10.15 -14.82 -19.68
C GLU A 1 10.03 -15.78 -18.49
N LYS A 2 10.84 -15.66 -17.41
CA LYS A 2 10.67 -16.55 -16.21
C LYS A 2 9.41 -16.19 -15.42
N ILE A 3 9.13 -14.90 -15.22
CA ILE A 3 7.94 -14.42 -14.51
C ILE A 3 6.68 -14.77 -15.29
N GLU A 4 6.66 -14.56 -16.60
CA GLU A 4 5.54 -14.91 -17.49
C GLU A 4 5.17 -16.40 -17.37
N LYS A 5 6.16 -17.31 -17.43
CA LYS A 5 5.92 -18.74 -17.25
C LYS A 5 5.30 -19.12 -15.91
N VAL A 6 5.65 -18.39 -14.85
CA VAL A 6 5.05 -18.61 -13.53
C VAL A 6 3.61 -18.09 -13.52
N LEU A 7 3.37 -16.91 -14.09
CA LEU A 7 2.02 -16.34 -14.18
C LEU A 7 1.08 -17.20 -15.03
N ASP A 8 1.55 -17.70 -16.17
CA ASP A 8 0.79 -18.60 -17.07
C ASP A 8 0.43 -19.93 -16.41
N GLY A 9 1.17 -20.32 -15.38
CA GLY A 9 0.91 -21.56 -14.61
C GLY A 9 0.05 -21.35 -13.36
N LEU A 10 -0.40 -20.15 -13.07
CA LEU A 10 -1.28 -19.89 -11.91
C LEU A 10 -2.71 -20.33 -12.23
N GLU A 11 -3.27 -21.16 -11.38
CA GLU A 11 -4.67 -21.59 -11.44
C GLU A 11 -5.42 -21.06 -10.22
N ALA A 12 -6.67 -20.64 -10.43
CA ALA A 12 -7.54 -20.23 -9.35
C ALA A 12 -7.97 -21.46 -8.54
N GLY A 13 -7.67 -21.50 -7.24
CA GLY A 13 -8.08 -22.62 -6.39
C GLY A 13 -7.42 -22.61 -5.01
N GLY A 14 -7.98 -23.41 -4.12
CA GLY A 14 -7.47 -23.57 -2.76
C GLY A 14 -8.08 -22.60 -1.74
N ALA A 15 -7.98 -22.96 -0.45
CA ALA A 15 -8.26 -22.07 0.68
C ALA A 15 -6.93 -21.57 1.22
N THR A 16 -6.58 -20.32 0.93
CA THR A 16 -5.32 -19.75 1.40
C THR A 16 -5.56 -18.84 2.59
N SER A 17 -4.88 -19.08 3.70
CA SER A 17 -4.79 -18.11 4.77
C SER A 17 -4.00 -16.91 4.26
N GLY A 18 -4.67 -15.79 4.02
CA GLY A 18 -4.05 -14.54 3.54
C GLY A 18 -2.91 -14.08 4.45
N GLU A 19 -3.08 -14.23 5.77
CA GLU A 19 -2.05 -13.94 6.77
C GLU A 19 -0.78 -14.76 6.53
N ARG A 20 -0.90 -16.08 6.35
CA ARG A 20 0.26 -16.95 6.11
C ARG A 20 0.94 -16.63 4.77
N GLY A 21 0.17 -16.27 3.74
CA GLY A 21 0.69 -15.82 2.46
C GLY A 21 1.55 -14.56 2.60
N ILE A 22 1.08 -13.56 3.34
CA ILE A 22 1.81 -12.33 3.64
C ILE A 22 3.07 -12.63 4.45
N GLN A 23 2.98 -13.45 5.49
CA GLN A 23 4.15 -13.85 6.30
C GLN A 23 5.22 -14.52 5.46
N LEU A 24 4.84 -15.48 4.62
CA LEU A 24 5.76 -16.17 3.70
C LEU A 24 6.39 -15.20 2.69
N ALA A 25 5.61 -14.26 2.15
CA ALA A 25 6.11 -13.26 1.22
C ALA A 25 7.20 -12.38 1.88
N TYR A 26 6.99 -11.97 3.12
CA TYR A 26 8.00 -11.22 3.88
C TYR A 26 9.26 -12.05 4.17
N GLU A 27 9.11 -13.32 4.55
CA GLU A 27 10.26 -14.22 4.74
C GLU A 27 11.11 -14.33 3.46
N LEU A 28 10.45 -14.46 2.31
CA LEU A 28 11.14 -14.54 1.01
C LEU A 28 11.79 -13.20 0.63
N ALA A 29 11.09 -12.10 0.86
CA ALA A 29 11.62 -10.76 0.59
C ALA A 29 12.86 -10.46 1.45
N HIS A 30 12.87 -10.85 2.72
CA HIS A 30 14.06 -10.70 3.57
C HIS A 30 15.23 -11.60 3.13
N LYS A 31 14.97 -12.82 2.66
CA LYS A 31 16.02 -13.69 2.09
C LYS A 31 16.64 -13.12 0.81
N ALA A 32 15.83 -12.38 0.03
CA ALA A 32 16.25 -11.75 -1.22
C ALA A 32 16.57 -10.25 -1.07
N PHE A 33 16.68 -9.76 0.15
CA PHE A 33 16.84 -8.33 0.45
C PHE A 33 18.06 -7.72 -0.22
N ILE A 34 17.86 -6.61 -0.92
CA ILE A 34 18.90 -5.86 -1.60
C ILE A 34 19.11 -4.55 -0.83
N LYS A 35 20.28 -4.41 -0.19
CA LYS A 35 20.63 -3.20 0.54
C LYS A 35 20.70 -2.00 -0.42
N GLY A 36 19.94 -0.95 -0.10
CA GLY A 36 19.81 0.24 -0.96
C GLY A 36 18.95 0.02 -2.22
N GLY A 37 18.37 -1.17 -2.37
CA GLY A 37 17.40 -1.47 -3.42
C GLY A 37 15.95 -1.19 -2.98
N ASN A 38 15.04 -1.36 -3.93
CA ASN A 38 13.61 -1.29 -3.68
C ASN A 38 13.08 -2.70 -3.35
N ASN A 39 12.89 -2.97 -2.06
CA ASN A 39 12.38 -4.23 -1.58
C ASN A 39 10.88 -4.10 -1.32
N ARG A 40 10.06 -4.66 -2.20
CA ARG A 40 8.61 -4.48 -2.16
C ARG A 40 7.87 -5.78 -2.45
N ILE A 41 6.83 -6.03 -1.69
CA ILE A 41 5.82 -7.06 -1.94
C ILE A 41 4.65 -6.40 -2.66
N ILE A 42 4.12 -7.06 -3.67
CA ILE A 42 2.87 -6.68 -4.34
C ILE A 42 1.88 -7.80 -4.06
N LEU A 43 0.86 -7.48 -3.28
CA LEU A 43 -0.23 -8.39 -2.97
C LEU A 43 -1.39 -8.16 -3.95
N ALA A 44 -1.76 -9.17 -4.70
CA ALA A 44 -2.96 -9.18 -5.53
C ALA A 44 -4.06 -9.97 -4.81
N THR A 45 -5.23 -9.37 -4.63
CA THR A 45 -6.32 -9.97 -3.86
C THR A 45 -7.69 -9.60 -4.41
N ASP A 46 -8.65 -10.50 -4.26
CA ASP A 46 -10.07 -10.25 -4.54
C ASP A 46 -10.83 -9.67 -3.33
N GLY A 47 -10.12 -9.29 -2.29
CA GLY A 47 -10.66 -8.65 -1.07
C GLY A 47 -11.16 -9.63 -0.02
N ASP A 48 -11.16 -10.92 -0.29
CA ASP A 48 -11.61 -11.92 0.68
C ASP A 48 -10.45 -12.39 1.58
N PHE A 49 -10.08 -11.56 2.54
CA PHE A 49 -9.09 -11.88 3.58
C PHE A 49 -9.65 -12.69 4.75
N ASN A 50 -10.80 -13.36 4.55
CA ASN A 50 -11.55 -14.00 5.65
C ASN A 50 -10.87 -15.24 6.23
N VAL A 51 -9.85 -15.78 5.59
CA VAL A 51 -9.23 -17.04 6.02
C VAL A 51 -7.92 -16.76 6.74
N GLY A 52 -7.93 -16.95 8.06
CA GLY A 52 -6.72 -17.00 8.89
C GLY A 52 -6.33 -15.71 9.59
N ILE A 53 -7.04 -14.59 9.40
CA ILE A 53 -6.81 -13.39 10.19
C ILE A 53 -7.65 -13.47 11.47
N ASN A 54 -7.03 -13.98 12.53
CA ASN A 54 -7.67 -14.01 13.83
C ASN A 54 -7.78 -12.61 14.46
N ASN A 55 -6.87 -11.70 14.10
CA ASN A 55 -6.86 -10.34 14.59
C ASN A 55 -6.23 -9.40 13.54
N PRO A 56 -7.01 -8.52 12.89
CA PRO A 56 -6.50 -7.53 11.93
C PRO A 56 -5.42 -6.60 12.50
N ASN A 57 -5.47 -6.30 13.80
CA ASN A 57 -4.47 -5.45 14.45
C ASN A 57 -3.10 -6.14 14.56
N ASP A 58 -3.07 -7.46 14.75
CA ASP A 58 -1.82 -8.22 14.82
C ASP A 58 -1.14 -8.26 13.45
N LEU A 59 -1.93 -8.41 12.38
CA LEU A 59 -1.40 -8.35 11.01
C LEU A 59 -0.86 -6.96 10.68
N LYS A 60 -1.60 -5.91 11.06
CA LYS A 60 -1.13 -4.53 10.92
C LYS A 60 0.19 -4.32 11.63
N ALA A 61 0.29 -4.65 12.90
CA ALA A 61 1.52 -4.52 13.68
C ALA A 61 2.69 -5.34 13.09
N PHE A 62 2.39 -6.52 12.56
CA PHE A 62 3.38 -7.33 11.85
C PHE A 62 3.92 -6.60 10.62
N ILE A 63 3.05 -6.06 9.77
CA ILE A 63 3.43 -5.33 8.54
C ILE A 63 4.23 -4.07 8.90
N GLU A 64 3.79 -3.28 9.88
CA GLU A 64 4.49 -2.09 10.37
C GLU A 64 5.93 -2.42 10.79
N LYS A 65 6.13 -3.52 11.51
CA LYS A 65 7.47 -3.99 11.89
C LYS A 65 8.32 -4.38 10.67
N GLN A 66 7.72 -4.99 9.64
CA GLN A 66 8.46 -5.39 8.44
C GLN A 66 8.90 -4.18 7.61
N ARG A 67 8.07 -3.14 7.52
CA ARG A 67 8.43 -1.90 6.80
C ARG A 67 9.62 -1.17 7.43
N GLU A 68 9.75 -1.21 8.77
CA GLU A 68 10.94 -0.69 9.46
C GLU A 68 12.22 -1.39 8.99
N GLY A 69 12.13 -2.67 8.60
CA GLY A 69 13.20 -3.45 7.97
C GLY A 69 13.45 -3.09 6.51
N GLY A 70 12.69 -2.16 5.92
CA GLY A 70 12.85 -1.69 4.55
C GLY A 70 12.19 -2.58 3.48
N VAL A 71 11.24 -3.43 3.87
CA VAL A 71 10.40 -4.20 2.93
C VAL A 71 8.99 -3.64 2.95
N TYR A 72 8.57 -3.06 1.84
CA TYR A 72 7.27 -2.39 1.69
C TYR A 72 6.20 -3.32 1.12
N LEU A 73 4.92 -3.00 1.34
CA LEU A 73 3.77 -3.77 0.86
C LEU A 73 2.80 -2.89 0.09
N SER A 74 2.64 -3.15 -1.21
CA SER A 74 1.56 -2.58 -2.01
C SER A 74 0.45 -3.60 -2.21
N VAL A 75 -0.79 -3.13 -2.29
CA VAL A 75 -1.97 -3.98 -2.45
C VAL A 75 -2.71 -3.60 -3.73
N LEU A 76 -2.99 -4.60 -4.56
CA LEU A 76 -3.82 -4.48 -5.75
C LEU A 76 -5.11 -5.27 -5.51
N GLY A 77 -6.21 -4.56 -5.45
CA GLY A 77 -7.54 -5.15 -5.30
C GLY A 77 -8.18 -5.46 -6.65
N PHE A 78 -8.72 -6.64 -6.80
CA PHE A 78 -9.43 -7.09 -7.99
C PHE A 78 -10.81 -7.59 -7.61
N GLY A 79 -11.81 -7.42 -8.48
CA GLY A 79 -13.12 -8.02 -8.29
C GLY A 79 -14.27 -7.08 -8.60
N MET A 80 -15.47 -7.61 -8.51
CA MET A 80 -16.71 -6.86 -8.65
C MET A 80 -17.63 -7.22 -7.48
N GLY A 81 -18.20 -6.21 -6.80
CA GLY A 81 -19.20 -6.42 -5.75
C GLY A 81 -18.68 -6.10 -4.34
N ASN A 82 -18.73 -7.05 -3.42
CA ASN A 82 -18.43 -6.85 -1.99
C ASN A 82 -16.94 -6.80 -1.63
N TYR A 83 -16.14 -6.12 -2.44
CA TYR A 83 -14.73 -5.95 -2.14
C TYR A 83 -14.52 -5.14 -0.85
N ARG A 84 -13.65 -5.60 0.06
CA ARG A 84 -13.33 -4.91 1.32
C ARG A 84 -12.13 -3.99 1.13
N ASP A 85 -12.42 -2.82 0.64
CA ASP A 85 -11.47 -1.75 0.32
C ASP A 85 -10.71 -1.26 1.56
N ASP A 86 -11.44 -1.11 2.66
CA ASP A 86 -10.95 -0.63 3.95
C ASP A 86 -9.75 -1.43 4.50
N MET A 87 -9.80 -2.76 4.39
CA MET A 87 -8.72 -3.62 4.84
C MET A 87 -7.50 -3.51 3.92
N SER A 88 -7.71 -3.53 2.61
CA SER A 88 -6.63 -3.47 1.61
C SER A 88 -5.88 -2.15 1.66
N GLU A 89 -6.58 -1.03 1.82
CA GLU A 89 -5.99 0.29 2.05
C GLU A 89 -5.18 0.30 3.35
N THR A 90 -5.75 -0.22 4.44
CA THR A 90 -5.07 -0.30 5.75
C THR A 90 -3.78 -1.12 5.68
N LEU A 91 -3.76 -2.24 4.95
CA LEU A 91 -2.56 -3.07 4.79
C LEU A 91 -1.48 -2.35 3.98
N ALA A 92 -1.86 -1.69 2.89
CA ALA A 92 -0.94 -0.92 2.06
C ALA A 92 -0.33 0.26 2.85
N ASP A 93 -1.15 1.04 3.54
CA ASP A 93 -0.72 2.15 4.39
C ASP A 93 0.23 1.67 5.50
N SER A 94 -0.12 0.56 6.18
CA SER A 94 0.76 -0.02 7.21
C SER A 94 2.10 -0.50 6.65
N GLY A 95 2.15 -0.86 5.38
CA GLY A 95 3.33 -1.35 4.68
C GLY A 95 4.10 -0.28 3.90
N ASN A 96 3.80 1.01 4.04
CA ASN A 96 4.37 2.10 3.23
C ASN A 96 4.31 1.79 1.73
N GLY A 97 3.19 1.25 1.29
CA GLY A 97 2.93 0.93 -0.09
C GLY A 97 1.75 1.70 -0.65
N ASN A 98 1.38 1.35 -1.87
CA ASN A 98 0.24 1.95 -2.56
C ASN A 98 -0.89 0.94 -2.64
N TYR A 99 -2.10 1.42 -2.50
CA TYR A 99 -3.32 0.69 -2.79
C TYR A 99 -3.89 1.13 -4.14
N ALA A 100 -4.32 0.18 -4.95
CA ALA A 100 -5.08 0.44 -6.16
C ALA A 100 -6.17 -0.63 -6.35
N TYR A 101 -7.37 -0.18 -6.68
CA TYR A 101 -8.48 -1.05 -7.05
C TYR A 101 -8.58 -1.16 -8.57
N ILE A 102 -8.55 -2.36 -9.08
CA ILE A 102 -8.52 -2.67 -10.51
C ILE A 102 -9.83 -3.36 -10.90
N ASP A 103 -10.74 -2.59 -11.44
CA ASP A 103 -12.07 -3.05 -11.85
C ASP A 103 -12.16 -3.41 -13.35
N ASN A 104 -11.19 -2.93 -14.14
CA ASN A 104 -11.16 -3.15 -15.59
C ASN A 104 -9.73 -3.11 -16.15
N LEU A 105 -9.61 -3.52 -17.43
CA LEU A 105 -8.31 -3.58 -18.11
C LEU A 105 -7.66 -2.20 -18.31
N THR A 106 -8.45 -1.13 -18.42
CA THR A 106 -7.93 0.23 -18.59
C THR A 106 -7.26 0.69 -17.31
N GLU A 107 -7.89 0.45 -16.17
CA GLU A 107 -7.32 0.73 -14.85
C GLU A 107 -6.08 -0.15 -14.58
N ALA A 108 -6.14 -1.44 -14.96
CA ALA A 108 -4.98 -2.32 -14.88
C ALA A 108 -3.77 -1.76 -15.66
N LYS A 109 -3.99 -1.29 -16.89
CA LYS A 109 -2.92 -0.67 -17.69
C LYS A 109 -2.40 0.61 -17.08
N LYS A 110 -3.28 1.45 -16.54
CA LYS A 110 -2.88 2.68 -15.85
C LYS A 110 -1.97 2.34 -14.66
N VAL A 111 -2.42 1.51 -13.75
CA VAL A 111 -1.70 1.15 -12.51
C VAL A 111 -0.42 0.37 -12.79
N LEU A 112 -0.49 -0.68 -13.63
CA LEU A 112 0.62 -1.62 -13.82
C LEU A 112 1.60 -1.24 -14.93
N VAL A 113 1.27 -0.29 -15.79
CA VAL A 113 2.14 0.14 -16.89
C VAL A 113 2.52 1.61 -16.76
N ASN A 114 1.53 2.50 -16.62
CA ASN A 114 1.79 3.94 -16.65
C ASN A 114 2.35 4.45 -15.32
N GLU A 115 1.78 4.00 -14.19
CA GLU A 115 2.12 4.47 -12.84
C GLU A 115 3.12 3.56 -12.13
N PHE A 116 3.34 2.35 -12.63
CA PHE A 116 4.15 1.32 -11.96
C PHE A 116 5.58 1.81 -11.66
N GLY A 117 6.21 2.48 -12.61
CA GLY A 117 7.54 3.05 -12.42
C GLY A 117 7.56 4.12 -11.33
N GLY A 118 6.52 4.98 -11.30
CA GLY A 118 6.35 6.03 -10.32
C GLY A 118 6.10 5.50 -8.90
N THR A 119 5.25 4.51 -8.79
CA THR A 119 4.88 3.93 -7.48
C THR A 119 5.96 3.03 -6.88
N LEU A 120 6.82 2.44 -7.71
CA LEU A 120 7.91 1.58 -7.24
C LEU A 120 9.10 2.35 -6.66
N PHE A 121 9.41 3.53 -7.18
CA PHE A 121 10.59 4.30 -6.78
C PHE A 121 10.18 5.48 -5.89
N THR A 122 10.25 5.30 -4.58
CA THR A 122 10.03 6.37 -3.61
C THR A 122 11.13 7.41 -3.74
N VAL A 123 10.78 8.67 -4.04
CA VAL A 123 11.70 9.81 -4.15
C VAL A 123 11.69 10.68 -2.91
N ALA A 124 10.59 10.67 -2.15
CA ALA A 124 10.49 11.36 -0.86
C ALA A 124 9.66 10.52 0.12
N LYS A 125 10.10 10.47 1.37
CA LYS A 125 9.43 9.79 2.48
C LYS A 125 8.88 10.80 3.46
N ASP A 126 7.88 10.40 4.24
CA ASP A 126 7.27 11.20 5.30
C ASP A 126 6.84 12.60 4.82
N VAL A 127 6.27 12.66 3.61
CA VAL A 127 5.83 13.91 2.99
C VAL A 127 4.56 14.41 3.68
N LYS A 128 4.66 15.61 4.24
CA LYS A 128 3.57 16.28 4.95
C LYS A 128 3.20 17.56 4.22
N LEU A 129 1.92 17.75 3.93
CA LEU A 129 1.40 18.96 3.30
C LEU A 129 0.66 19.80 4.32
N GLN A 130 1.09 21.04 4.49
CA GLN A 130 0.40 22.02 5.32
C GLN A 130 -0.07 23.17 4.45
N ILE A 131 -1.36 23.46 4.50
CA ILE A 131 -1.99 24.55 3.74
C ILE A 131 -2.52 25.56 4.73
N GLU A 132 -2.02 26.80 4.64
CA GLU A 132 -2.51 27.94 5.39
C GLU A 132 -3.29 28.88 4.49
N PHE A 133 -4.55 29.12 4.82
CA PHE A 133 -5.40 30.05 4.08
C PHE A 133 -5.32 31.45 4.69
N ASN A 134 -5.15 32.44 3.85
CA ASN A 134 -5.20 33.84 4.29
C ASN A 134 -6.62 34.22 4.73
N PRO A 135 -6.85 34.53 6.02
CA PRO A 135 -8.19 34.81 6.56
C PRO A 135 -8.83 36.08 6.00
N LYS A 136 -8.05 36.95 5.37
CA LYS A 136 -8.57 38.15 4.68
C LYS A 136 -9.39 37.79 3.44
N TYR A 137 -9.06 36.66 2.78
CA TYR A 137 -9.68 36.27 1.51
C TYR A 137 -10.50 34.99 1.60
N VAL A 138 -10.19 34.11 2.55
CA VAL A 138 -10.85 32.80 2.72
C VAL A 138 -11.61 32.80 4.05
N LYS A 139 -12.93 32.79 3.96
CA LYS A 139 -13.82 32.78 5.13
C LYS A 139 -14.01 31.39 5.70
N GLN A 140 -14.08 30.37 4.83
CA GLN A 140 -14.32 28.97 5.18
C GLN A 140 -13.65 28.07 4.16
N TYR A 141 -13.18 26.94 4.62
CA TYR A 141 -12.65 25.86 3.78
C TYR A 141 -13.04 24.51 4.36
N LYS A 142 -13.03 23.47 3.53
CA LYS A 142 -13.27 22.10 3.93
C LYS A 142 -12.35 21.17 3.13
N LEU A 143 -11.71 20.23 3.81
CA LEU A 143 -11.02 19.13 3.15
C LEU A 143 -12.06 18.18 2.56
N LEU A 144 -11.82 17.72 1.33
CA LEU A 144 -12.61 16.69 0.67
C LEU A 144 -11.68 15.52 0.34
N GLY A 145 -11.96 14.36 0.92
CA GLY A 145 -11.06 13.22 0.88
C GLY A 145 -9.88 13.34 1.86
N TYR A 146 -9.18 12.27 2.06
CA TYR A 146 -8.01 12.17 2.96
C TYR A 146 -8.28 12.53 4.42
N GLU A 147 -9.53 12.50 4.87
CA GLU A 147 -9.90 12.77 6.26
C GLU A 147 -9.23 11.81 7.26
N ASN A 148 -8.93 10.59 6.82
CA ASN A 148 -8.20 9.57 7.58
C ASN A 148 -6.69 9.85 7.68
N ARG A 149 -6.17 10.82 6.92
CA ARG A 149 -4.74 11.20 6.89
C ARG A 149 -4.47 12.59 7.46
N MET A 150 -5.40 13.14 8.21
CA MET A 150 -5.21 14.43 8.88
C MET A 150 -4.14 14.34 9.96
N LEU A 151 -3.23 15.30 9.96
CA LEU A 151 -2.17 15.45 10.96
C LEU A 151 -2.51 16.62 11.90
N ALA A 152 -2.20 16.46 13.19
CA ALA A 152 -2.22 17.58 14.12
C ALA A 152 -1.05 18.54 13.82
N ASN A 153 -1.17 19.81 14.20
CA ASN A 153 -0.11 20.80 13.93
C ASN A 153 1.25 20.40 14.51
N GLU A 154 1.25 19.74 15.66
CA GLU A 154 2.44 19.21 16.34
C GLU A 154 3.13 18.06 15.58
N ASP A 155 2.37 17.32 14.75
CA ASP A 155 2.88 16.21 13.98
C ASP A 155 3.74 16.66 12.78
N PHE A 156 3.61 17.91 12.34
CA PHE A 156 4.37 18.42 11.19
C PHE A 156 5.87 18.52 11.46
N THR A 157 6.26 18.75 12.70
CA THR A 157 7.68 18.84 13.13
C THR A 157 8.17 17.53 13.74
N ASN A 158 7.34 16.50 13.80
CA ASN A 158 7.69 15.21 14.39
C ASN A 158 8.17 14.25 13.31
N ASP A 159 9.49 14.07 13.17
CA ASP A 159 10.08 13.14 12.19
C ASP A 159 9.80 11.65 12.46
N LYS A 160 9.22 11.33 13.62
CA LYS A 160 8.79 9.97 13.95
C LYS A 160 7.35 9.68 13.56
N LYS A 161 6.60 10.72 13.18
CA LYS A 161 5.22 10.57 12.72
C LYS A 161 5.24 10.18 11.26
N ASP A 162 4.85 8.95 11.01
CA ASP A 162 4.70 8.39 9.67
C ASP A 162 3.71 9.22 8.85
N ALA A 163 4.05 9.44 7.60
CA ALA A 163 3.27 10.21 6.64
C ALA A 163 3.34 9.56 5.24
N GLY A 164 2.93 10.25 4.19
CA GLY A 164 2.90 9.68 2.86
C GLY A 164 4.27 9.63 2.17
N GLU A 165 4.50 8.61 1.35
CA GLU A 165 5.60 8.54 0.42
C GLU A 165 5.20 9.09 -0.95
N VAL A 166 6.14 9.75 -1.61
CA VAL A 166 5.96 10.22 -3.00
C VAL A 166 6.87 9.40 -3.91
N GLY A 167 6.27 8.81 -4.93
CA GLY A 167 6.97 8.04 -5.96
C GLY A 167 7.45 8.91 -7.12
N ALA A 168 8.41 8.39 -7.88
CA ALA A 168 8.91 9.06 -9.10
C ALA A 168 7.82 9.07 -10.18
N GLY A 169 7.29 10.24 -10.50
CA GLY A 169 6.24 10.40 -11.52
C GLY A 169 4.86 10.81 -10.99
N HIS A 170 4.78 11.12 -9.71
CA HIS A 170 3.64 11.83 -9.13
C HIS A 170 3.82 13.34 -9.22
#